data_14fc77f03d8fa918352eb57583936b7c
#
_entry.id   14fc77f03d8fa918352eb57583936b7c
#
_cell.length_a   1.000
_cell.length_b   1.000
_cell.length_c   1.000
_cell.angle_alpha   90.00
_cell.angle_beta   90.00
_cell.angle_gamma   90.00
#
_symmetry.space_group_name_H-M   'P 1'
#
loop_
_entity.id
_entity.type
_entity.pdbx_description
1 polymer ?
#
loop_
_entity_poly.entity_id
_entity_poly.type
_entity_poly.pdbx_seq_one_letter_code
_entity_poly.pdbx_strand_id
1 'polypeptide(L)'
;MAHRDGDGWVECLCGNRHWGLNGAAGLLLVRDNSILMQHRAPWVHNGDTWGIPGGARDSHETVIEAALREAEEEIGIHTNLVDPIETFIDEHNGWSYDTVISVAHKDLIAHEQNDESLQVEWVAFDDVVAKNLHPSFAKTWPVLLARLKIIFI
;
A
#
# COMPACT_ATOMS: atom_id res chain seq x y z
N MET A 1 15.13 8.58 -9.20
CA MET A 1 13.69 8.88 -9.16
C MET A 1 13.47 10.38 -9.13
N ALA A 2 12.55 10.85 -9.94
CA ALA A 2 12.23 12.28 -9.97
C ALA A 2 11.60 12.70 -8.63
N HIS A 3 11.97 13.88 -8.15
CA HIS A 3 11.34 14.45 -6.97
C HIS A 3 9.89 14.82 -7.26
N ARG A 4 8.98 14.49 -6.36
CA ARG A 4 7.56 14.81 -6.47
C ARG A 4 7.18 15.81 -5.38
N ASP A 5 6.11 16.58 -5.61
CA ASP A 5 5.72 17.64 -4.67
C ASP A 5 5.19 17.08 -3.33
N GLY A 6 4.78 15.81 -3.30
CA GLY A 6 4.37 15.14 -2.07
C GLY A 6 5.52 14.58 -1.25
N ASP A 7 6.73 14.52 -1.80
CA ASP A 7 7.87 13.92 -1.12
C ASP A 7 8.37 14.81 0.01
N GLY A 8 8.39 14.28 1.21
CA GLY A 8 8.86 15.00 2.39
C GLY A 8 8.29 14.44 3.67
N TRP A 9 8.89 14.82 4.77
CA TRP A 9 8.48 14.40 6.10
C TRP A 9 7.51 15.41 6.72
N VAL A 10 6.48 14.88 7.40
CA VAL A 10 5.49 15.66 8.15
C VAL A 10 5.64 15.33 9.62
N GLU A 11 5.82 16.37 10.45
CA GLU A 11 5.74 16.23 11.91
C GLU A 11 4.25 16.14 12.27
N CYS A 12 3.82 14.99 12.75
CA CYS A 12 2.42 14.76 13.05
C CYS A 12 2.10 15.01 14.51
N LEU A 13 0.90 15.51 14.79
CA LEU A 13 0.42 15.68 16.15
C LEU A 13 0.26 14.33 16.89
N CYS A 14 0.32 13.21 16.18
CA CYS A 14 0.32 11.88 16.79
C CYS A 14 1.65 11.53 17.46
N GLY A 15 2.69 12.38 17.32
CA GLY A 15 3.99 12.19 17.93
C GLY A 15 5.04 11.54 17.04
N ASN A 16 4.66 11.13 15.83
CA ASN A 16 5.55 10.49 14.86
C ASN A 16 5.72 11.35 13.62
N ARG A 17 6.81 11.09 12.87
CA ARG A 17 6.97 11.65 11.54
C ARG A 17 6.37 10.71 10.51
N HIS A 18 5.74 11.30 9.48
CA HIS A 18 5.18 10.54 8.37
C HIS A 18 5.75 11.04 7.05
N TRP A 19 5.98 10.12 6.12
CA TRP A 19 6.44 10.45 4.78
C TRP A 19 5.23 10.76 3.90
N GLY A 20 5.22 11.95 3.32
CA GLY A 20 4.20 12.42 2.42
C GLY A 20 3.60 13.75 2.89
N LEU A 21 3.99 14.85 2.22
CA LEU A 21 3.52 16.19 2.58
C LEU A 21 1.99 16.32 2.47
N ASN A 22 1.39 15.58 1.52
CA ASN A 22 -0.04 15.60 1.25
C ASN A 22 -0.74 14.30 1.69
N GLY A 23 -0.12 13.56 2.63
CA GLY A 23 -0.57 12.23 2.99
C GLY A 23 0.05 11.15 2.09
N ALA A 24 -0.35 9.91 2.33
CA ALA A 24 0.14 8.78 1.56
C ALA A 24 -1.01 7.84 1.21
N ALA A 25 -0.80 7.01 0.20
CA ALA A 25 -1.81 6.07 -0.26
C ALA A 25 -1.17 4.73 -0.62
N GLY A 26 -1.87 3.65 -0.34
CA GLY A 26 -1.43 2.31 -0.68
C GLY A 26 -2.52 1.55 -1.41
N LEU A 27 -2.12 0.58 -2.23
CA LEU A 27 -3.03 -0.26 -2.99
C LEU A 27 -3.07 -1.65 -2.39
N LEU A 28 -4.25 -2.05 -1.89
CA LEU A 28 -4.48 -3.40 -1.39
C LEU A 28 -5.25 -4.18 -2.44
N LEU A 29 -4.53 -5.01 -3.18
CA LEU A 29 -5.11 -5.83 -4.25
C LEU A 29 -5.58 -7.16 -3.70
N VAL A 30 -6.82 -7.53 -4.02
CA VAL A 30 -7.44 -8.78 -3.58
C VAL A 30 -7.72 -9.68 -4.78
N ARG A 31 -7.40 -10.95 -4.64
CA ARG A 31 -7.74 -12.02 -5.58
C ARG A 31 -7.79 -13.36 -4.84
N ASP A 32 -8.90 -14.07 -4.96
CA ASP A 32 -9.06 -15.43 -4.38
C ASP A 32 -8.72 -15.50 -2.88
N ASN A 33 -9.25 -14.56 -2.09
CA ASN A 33 -9.01 -14.48 -0.64
C ASN A 33 -7.54 -14.30 -0.28
N SER A 34 -6.76 -13.69 -1.18
CA SER A 34 -5.36 -13.33 -0.97
C SER A 34 -5.16 -11.86 -1.28
N ILE A 35 -4.10 -11.28 -0.69
CA ILE A 35 -3.67 -9.93 -1.02
C ILE A 35 -2.27 -9.99 -1.63
N LEU A 36 -1.98 -9.03 -2.50
CA LEU A 36 -0.65 -8.92 -3.08
C LEU A 36 0.24 -8.12 -2.15
N MET A 37 1.34 -8.72 -1.73
CA MET A 37 2.29 -8.09 -0.82
C MET A 37 3.66 -7.99 -1.47
N GLN A 38 4.41 -6.97 -1.06
CA GLN A 38 5.79 -6.79 -1.48
C GLN A 38 6.73 -6.93 -0.28
N HIS A 39 7.87 -7.56 -0.52
CA HIS A 39 8.95 -7.67 0.45
C HIS A 39 9.89 -6.49 0.21
N ARG A 40 9.96 -5.58 1.18
CA ARG A 40 10.78 -4.37 1.08
C ARG A 40 12.26 -4.74 1.16
N ALA A 41 13.07 -4.12 0.30
CA ALA A 41 14.51 -4.34 0.29
C ALA A 41 15.14 -3.91 1.63
N PRO A 42 16.23 -4.58 2.07
CA PRO A 42 16.85 -4.24 3.36
C PRO A 42 17.41 -2.82 3.46
N TRP A 43 17.70 -2.19 2.33
CA TRP A 43 18.34 -0.87 2.30
C TRP A 43 17.35 0.29 2.31
N VAL A 44 16.03 0.04 2.33
CA VAL A 44 15.03 1.10 2.43
C VAL A 44 14.55 1.22 3.88
N HIS A 45 13.84 2.32 4.19
CA HIS A 45 13.25 2.53 5.50
C HIS A 45 12.28 1.39 5.84
N ASN A 46 12.38 0.84 7.04
CA ASN A 46 11.66 -0.37 7.45
C ASN A 46 11.91 -1.53 6.49
N GLY A 47 13.15 -1.67 6.04
CA GLY A 47 13.56 -2.72 5.12
C GLY A 47 13.37 -4.12 5.68
N ASP A 48 13.37 -5.09 4.79
CA ASP A 48 13.19 -6.52 5.12
C ASP A 48 11.83 -6.84 5.74
N THR A 49 10.85 -5.93 5.57
CA THR A 49 9.48 -6.17 6.02
C THR A 49 8.55 -6.31 4.83
N TRP A 50 7.38 -6.88 5.10
CA TRP A 50 6.33 -7.08 4.09
C TRP A 50 5.20 -6.06 4.27
N GLY A 51 4.72 -5.54 3.16
CA GLY A 51 3.62 -4.59 3.14
C GLY A 51 2.95 -4.54 1.77
N ILE A 52 2.08 -3.56 1.59
CA ILE A 52 1.44 -3.31 0.30
C ILE A 52 2.17 -2.17 -0.42
N PRO A 53 2.09 -2.10 -1.76
CA PRO A 53 2.68 -0.98 -2.50
C PRO A 53 1.99 0.32 -2.15
N GLY A 54 2.75 1.39 -2.05
CA GLY A 54 2.22 2.71 -1.72
C GLY A 54 3.31 3.73 -1.52
N GLY A 55 2.90 4.97 -1.33
CA GLY A 55 3.82 6.07 -1.11
C GLY A 55 3.12 7.41 -1.00
N ALA A 56 3.90 8.47 -1.05
CA ALA A 56 3.43 9.83 -0.90
C ALA A 56 2.50 10.24 -2.04
N ARG A 57 1.42 10.94 -1.69
CA ARG A 57 0.48 11.49 -2.66
C ARG A 57 0.95 12.87 -3.08
N ASP A 58 0.97 13.14 -4.38
CA ASP A 58 1.23 14.48 -4.90
C ASP A 58 -0.03 15.34 -4.78
N SER A 59 0.16 16.66 -4.72
CA SER A 59 -0.94 17.60 -4.42
C SER A 59 -2.07 17.56 -5.46
N HIS A 60 -1.75 17.20 -6.71
CA HIS A 60 -2.72 17.15 -7.80
C HIS A 60 -3.43 15.81 -7.94
N GLU A 61 -3.02 14.81 -7.16
CA GLU A 61 -3.55 13.45 -7.27
C GLU A 61 -4.70 13.21 -6.29
N THR A 62 -5.68 12.41 -6.71
CA THR A 62 -6.60 11.78 -5.76
C THR A 62 -5.88 10.63 -5.05
N VAL A 63 -6.45 10.15 -3.97
CA VAL A 63 -5.91 8.98 -3.24
C VAL A 63 -5.80 7.76 -4.16
N ILE A 64 -6.84 7.52 -4.97
CA ILE A 64 -6.86 6.38 -5.90
C ILE A 64 -5.76 6.53 -6.95
N GLU A 65 -5.61 7.71 -7.53
CA GLU A 65 -4.54 7.97 -8.52
C GLU A 65 -3.15 7.74 -7.93
N ALA A 66 -2.93 8.20 -6.70
CA ALA A 66 -1.64 8.02 -6.03
C ALA A 66 -1.35 6.54 -5.76
N ALA A 67 -2.34 5.80 -5.25
CA ALA A 67 -2.18 4.37 -4.96
C ALA A 67 -1.88 3.58 -6.24
N LEU A 68 -2.59 3.86 -7.33
CA LEU A 68 -2.37 3.18 -8.60
C LEU A 68 -1.00 3.51 -9.20
N ARG A 69 -0.58 4.78 -9.15
CA ARG A 69 0.72 5.20 -9.66
C ARG A 69 1.85 4.52 -8.89
N GLU A 70 1.79 4.54 -7.56
CA GLU A 70 2.81 3.89 -6.74
C GLU A 70 2.91 2.40 -7.01
N ALA A 71 1.77 1.73 -7.15
CA ALA A 71 1.76 0.30 -7.46
C ALA A 71 2.35 0.01 -8.84
N GLU A 72 2.06 0.84 -9.84
CA GLU A 72 2.66 0.70 -11.17
C GLU A 72 4.18 0.84 -11.08
N GLU A 73 4.67 1.84 -10.34
CA GLU A 73 6.11 2.09 -10.18
C GLU A 73 6.82 0.96 -9.43
N GLU A 74 6.21 0.41 -8.40
CA GLU A 74 6.85 -0.54 -7.51
C GLU A 74 6.70 -2.00 -7.94
N ILE A 75 5.55 -2.38 -8.48
CA ILE A 75 5.24 -3.77 -8.80
C ILE A 75 4.78 -4.01 -10.24
N GLY A 76 4.91 -3.00 -11.09
CA GLY A 76 4.78 -3.15 -12.55
C GLY A 76 3.42 -3.57 -13.07
N ILE A 77 2.35 -3.30 -12.34
CA ILE A 77 1.01 -3.70 -12.76
C ILE A 77 0.44 -2.74 -13.81
N HIS A 78 -0.50 -3.24 -14.63
CA HIS A 78 -1.32 -2.39 -15.49
C HIS A 78 -2.55 -1.96 -14.71
N THR A 79 -2.71 -0.67 -14.53
CA THR A 79 -3.78 -0.11 -13.68
C THR A 79 -5.19 -0.36 -14.24
N ASN A 80 -5.32 -0.61 -15.53
CA ASN A 80 -6.61 -0.97 -16.14
C ASN A 80 -7.08 -2.38 -15.74
N LEU A 81 -6.23 -3.17 -15.08
CA LEU A 81 -6.58 -4.50 -14.55
C LEU A 81 -6.92 -4.44 -13.06
N VAL A 82 -7.07 -3.24 -12.51
CA VAL A 82 -7.39 -3.00 -11.10
C VAL A 82 -8.75 -2.32 -11.01
N ASP A 83 -9.61 -2.85 -10.15
CA ASP A 83 -10.94 -2.30 -9.92
C ASP A 83 -11.06 -1.83 -8.47
N PRO A 84 -10.87 -0.52 -8.19
CA PRO A 84 -11.00 0.01 -6.83
C PRO A 84 -12.43 -0.13 -6.32
N ILE A 85 -12.57 -0.57 -5.06
CA ILE A 85 -13.88 -0.81 -4.45
C ILE A 85 -14.13 0.18 -3.32
N GLU A 86 -13.16 0.36 -2.42
CA GLU A 86 -13.37 1.13 -1.21
C GLU A 86 -12.04 1.66 -0.70
N THR A 87 -12.06 2.84 -0.09
CA THR A 87 -10.87 3.43 0.52
C THR A 87 -11.02 3.41 2.04
N PHE A 88 -10.03 2.83 2.71
CA PHE A 88 -9.93 2.88 4.18
C PHE A 88 -9.02 4.04 4.56
N ILE A 89 -9.57 5.00 5.29
CA ILE A 89 -8.86 6.22 5.70
C ILE A 89 -8.31 6.02 7.11
N ASP A 90 -6.98 6.12 7.25
CA ASP A 90 -6.30 6.06 8.54
C ASP A 90 -5.73 7.44 8.83
N GLU A 91 -6.51 8.26 9.54
CA GLU A 91 -6.19 9.65 9.80
C GLU A 91 -5.46 9.82 11.13
N HIS A 92 -4.41 10.65 11.11
CA HIS A 92 -3.55 10.97 12.25
C HIS A 92 -3.48 12.49 12.42
N ASN A 93 -4.55 13.11 12.92
CA ASN A 93 -4.55 14.54 13.25
C ASN A 93 -4.05 15.44 12.09
N GLY A 94 -4.63 15.29 10.92
CA GLY A 94 -4.33 16.13 9.76
C GLY A 94 -3.42 15.49 8.73
N TRP A 95 -2.87 14.31 9.02
CA TRP A 95 -2.17 13.49 8.06
C TRP A 95 -2.87 12.14 7.93
N SER A 96 -2.94 11.57 6.74
CA SER A 96 -3.56 10.26 6.60
C SER A 96 -2.78 9.35 5.66
N TYR A 97 -2.86 8.05 5.96
CA TYR A 97 -2.47 6.99 5.04
C TYR A 97 -3.77 6.29 4.61
N ASP A 98 -4.09 6.37 3.35
CA ASP A 98 -5.34 5.84 2.83
C ASP A 98 -5.07 4.57 2.02
N THR A 99 -5.74 3.49 2.38
CA THR A 99 -5.59 2.20 1.70
C THR A 99 -6.74 2.00 0.74
N VAL A 100 -6.42 1.87 -0.55
CA VAL A 100 -7.41 1.63 -1.61
C VAL A 100 -7.59 0.14 -1.78
N ILE A 101 -8.71 -0.39 -1.29
CA ILE A 101 -9.07 -1.80 -1.44
C ILE A 101 -9.59 -2.00 -2.85
N SER A 102 -8.97 -2.94 -3.59
CA SER A 102 -9.24 -3.14 -5.00
C SER A 102 -9.27 -4.62 -5.35
N VAL A 103 -10.02 -4.96 -6.39
CA VAL A 103 -10.02 -6.31 -6.95
C VAL A 103 -9.06 -6.34 -8.13
N ALA A 104 -8.20 -7.34 -8.16
CA ALA A 104 -7.30 -7.56 -9.28
C ALA A 104 -8.00 -8.43 -10.33
N HIS A 105 -7.92 -8.01 -11.60
CA HIS A 105 -8.38 -8.85 -12.72
C HIS A 105 -7.53 -10.12 -12.75
N LYS A 106 -8.12 -11.22 -13.21
CA LYS A 106 -7.44 -12.53 -13.28
C LYS A 106 -6.16 -12.51 -14.12
N ASP A 107 -6.05 -11.58 -15.07
CA ASP A 107 -4.88 -11.46 -15.93
C ASP A 107 -3.80 -10.52 -15.38
N LEU A 108 -4.03 -9.91 -14.21
CA LEU A 108 -3.05 -9.02 -13.60
C LEU A 108 -1.83 -9.82 -13.17
N ILE A 109 -0.66 -9.35 -13.62
CA ILE A 109 0.64 -9.92 -13.25
C ILE A 109 1.44 -8.80 -12.60
N ALA A 110 2.05 -9.11 -11.46
CA ALA A 110 2.90 -8.19 -10.72
C ALA A 110 4.29 -8.76 -10.57
N HIS A 111 5.27 -7.90 -10.53
CA HIS A 111 6.67 -8.26 -10.29
C HIS A 111 7.37 -7.06 -9.66
N GLU A 112 8.52 -7.29 -9.03
CA GLU A 112 9.35 -6.21 -8.54
C GLU A 112 9.83 -5.37 -9.73
N GLN A 113 9.46 -4.08 -9.71
CA GLN A 113 9.73 -3.17 -10.82
C GLN A 113 10.93 -2.26 -10.55
N ASN A 114 11.19 -1.96 -9.28
CA ASN A 114 12.32 -1.13 -8.88
C ASN A 114 13.14 -1.84 -7.80
N ASP A 115 14.22 -1.20 -7.34
CA ASP A 115 15.14 -1.79 -6.37
C ASP A 115 14.69 -1.65 -4.91
N GLU A 116 13.48 -1.13 -4.67
CA GLU A 116 12.91 -0.99 -3.33
C GLU A 116 12.23 -2.27 -2.84
N SER A 117 11.97 -3.21 -3.75
CA SER A 117 11.30 -4.49 -3.44
C SER A 117 12.15 -5.67 -3.86
N LEU A 118 12.24 -6.69 -3.00
CA LEU A 118 12.93 -7.94 -3.32
C LEU A 118 12.04 -8.90 -4.10
N GLN A 119 10.76 -8.96 -3.75
CA GLN A 119 9.80 -9.85 -4.41
C GLN A 119 8.38 -9.43 -4.09
N VAL A 120 7.43 -9.97 -4.84
CA VAL A 120 6.00 -9.83 -4.60
C VAL A 120 5.39 -11.21 -4.46
N GLU A 121 4.33 -11.31 -3.65
CA GLU A 121 3.70 -12.60 -3.36
C GLU A 121 2.23 -12.39 -3.07
N TRP A 122 1.38 -13.27 -3.59
CA TRP A 122 -0.02 -13.36 -3.17
C TRP A 122 -0.08 -14.14 -1.87
N VAL A 123 -0.60 -13.51 -0.81
CA VAL A 123 -0.64 -14.08 0.53
C VAL A 123 -2.08 -14.21 0.97
N ALA A 124 -2.49 -15.43 1.36
CA ALA A 124 -3.85 -15.66 1.84
C ALA A 124 -4.14 -14.77 3.05
N PHE A 125 -5.39 -14.32 3.19
CA PHE A 125 -5.78 -13.42 4.28
C PHE A 125 -5.29 -13.90 5.64
N ASP A 126 -5.44 -15.19 5.94
CA ASP A 126 -5.10 -15.73 7.24
C ASP A 126 -3.59 -15.97 7.44
N ASP A 127 -2.81 -15.87 6.38
CA ASP A 127 -1.36 -16.07 6.43
C ASP A 127 -0.56 -14.76 6.52
N VAL A 128 -1.24 -13.62 6.36
CA VAL A 128 -0.58 -12.31 6.36
C VAL A 128 0.14 -12.06 7.69
N VAL A 129 -0.47 -12.42 8.81
CA VAL A 129 0.12 -12.21 10.14
C VAL A 129 1.40 -13.01 10.37
N ALA A 130 1.65 -14.06 9.58
CA ALA A 130 2.86 -14.86 9.68
C ALA A 130 4.08 -14.18 9.05
N LYS A 131 3.87 -13.15 8.23
CA LYS A 131 4.94 -12.39 7.61
C LYS A 131 5.53 -11.40 8.61
N ASN A 132 6.79 -11.01 8.39
CA ASN A 132 7.41 -9.91 9.12
C ASN A 132 6.87 -8.60 8.56
N LEU A 133 5.77 -8.13 9.12
CA LEU A 133 5.03 -6.99 8.56
C LEU A 133 5.69 -5.65 8.84
N HIS A 134 5.60 -4.73 7.88
CA HIS A 134 5.91 -3.33 8.10
C HIS A 134 5.12 -2.85 9.32
N PRO A 135 5.73 -2.13 10.28
CA PRO A 135 5.07 -1.78 11.54
C PRO A 135 3.72 -1.10 11.39
N SER A 136 3.60 -0.15 10.47
CA SER A 136 2.33 0.55 10.23
C SER A 136 1.27 -0.39 9.65
N PHE A 137 1.67 -1.28 8.75
CA PHE A 137 0.76 -2.25 8.17
C PHE A 137 0.31 -3.28 9.20
N ALA A 138 1.23 -3.75 10.06
CA ALA A 138 0.90 -4.66 11.14
C ALA A 138 -0.18 -4.10 12.05
N LYS A 139 -0.10 -2.80 12.31
CA LYS A 139 -1.07 -2.10 13.18
C LYS A 139 -2.45 -2.00 12.52
N THR A 140 -2.49 -1.78 11.22
CA THR A 140 -3.73 -1.56 10.47
C THR A 140 -4.37 -2.87 10.00
N TRP A 141 -3.58 -3.92 9.81
CA TRP A 141 -4.05 -5.17 9.21
C TRP A 141 -5.28 -5.78 9.89
N PRO A 142 -5.39 -5.85 11.23
CA PRO A 142 -6.59 -6.43 11.84
C PRO A 142 -7.89 -5.73 11.43
N VAL A 143 -7.85 -4.40 11.28
CA VAL A 143 -9.01 -3.62 10.86
C VAL A 143 -9.31 -3.87 9.37
N LEU A 144 -8.27 -3.88 8.54
CA LEU A 144 -8.40 -4.18 7.11
C LEU A 144 -8.94 -5.59 6.90
N LEU A 145 -8.42 -6.57 7.64
CA LEU A 145 -8.88 -7.96 7.53
C LEU A 145 -10.36 -8.09 7.85
N ALA A 146 -10.81 -7.45 8.93
CA ALA A 146 -12.23 -7.45 9.29
C ALA A 146 -13.07 -6.89 8.15
N ARG A 147 -12.62 -5.81 7.53
CA ARG A 147 -13.33 -5.18 6.41
C ARG A 147 -13.34 -6.09 5.19
N LEU A 148 -12.21 -6.72 4.87
CA LEU A 148 -12.12 -7.65 3.75
C LEU A 148 -13.07 -8.82 3.90
N LYS A 149 -13.21 -9.34 5.12
CA LYS A 149 -14.14 -10.46 5.39
C LYS A 149 -15.59 -10.06 5.23
N ILE A 150 -15.92 -8.79 5.37
CA ILE A 150 -17.27 -8.28 5.08
C ILE A 150 -17.48 -8.13 3.58
N ILE A 151 -16.51 -7.54 2.87
CA ILE A 151 -16.62 -7.25 1.43
C ILE A 151 -16.60 -8.55 0.60
N PHE A 152 -15.76 -9.49 0.95
CA PHE A 152 -15.46 -10.69 0.16
C PHE A 152 -15.97 -11.99 0.80
N ILE A 153 -17.13 -11.92 1.41
CA ILE A 153 -17.77 -13.12 1.95
C ILE A 153 -18.13 -14.10 0.84
#